data_ae8d826c273d99162315a4fb9716c6b5
#
_entry.id   ae8d826c273d99162315a4fb9716c6b5
#
_cell.length_a   1.000
_cell.length_b   1.000
_cell.length_c   1.000
_cell.angle_alpha   90.00
_cell.angle_beta   90.00
_cell.angle_gamma   90.00
#
_symmetry.space_group_name_H-M   'P 1'
#
loop_
_entity.id
_entity.type
_entity.pdbx_description
1 polymer ?
#
loop_
_entity_poly.entity_id
_entity_poly.type
_entity_poly.pdbx_seq_one_letter_code
_entity_poly.pdbx_strand_id
1 'polypeptide(L)'
;HAALAAEVVSTCEQIELPAVAPIVTQHRRLAVRCPRCGTRVVAPVPSAARSTPFGPRLHAVATYLKTFQALSYERLQAALSDLFGLTLSQGGLMNLLRRAQDRFRAGRDAAIATLRKAEVVACDETGVRIE
;
A
#
# COMPACT_ATOMS: atom_id res chain seq x y z
N HIS A 1 -25.27 -54.73 4.09
CA HIS A 1 -24.13 -54.04 4.72
C HIS A 1 -24.70 -53.02 5.69
N ALA A 2 -24.47 -53.22 7.01
CA ALA A 2 -24.80 -52.19 8.00
C ALA A 2 -23.92 -50.96 7.75
N ALA A 3 -24.52 -49.76 7.74
CA ALA A 3 -23.79 -48.54 7.66
C ALA A 3 -22.93 -48.38 8.94
N LEU A 4 -21.60 -48.43 8.78
CA LEU A 4 -20.69 -48.15 9.88
C LEU A 4 -20.73 -46.66 10.17
N ALA A 5 -21.08 -46.29 11.41
CA ALA A 5 -20.99 -44.89 11.86
C ALA A 5 -19.51 -44.48 11.97
N ALA A 6 -19.12 -43.43 11.27
CA ALA A 6 -17.77 -42.90 11.39
C ALA A 6 -17.66 -42.06 12.68
N GLU A 7 -16.61 -42.33 13.46
CA GLU A 7 -16.28 -41.60 14.67
C GLU A 7 -15.05 -40.74 14.43
N VAL A 8 -15.08 -39.46 14.88
CA VAL A 8 -13.91 -38.58 14.82
C VAL A 8 -12.96 -38.95 15.95
N VAL A 9 -11.85 -39.56 15.62
CA VAL A 9 -10.83 -40.03 16.59
C VAL A 9 -9.88 -38.90 17.01
N SER A 10 -9.55 -37.98 16.08
CA SER A 10 -8.71 -36.82 16.35
C SER A 10 -9.00 -35.70 15.37
N THR A 11 -8.71 -34.48 15.77
CA THR A 11 -8.78 -33.28 14.92
C THR A 11 -7.40 -32.62 14.91
N CYS A 12 -6.89 -32.26 13.73
CA CYS A 12 -5.68 -31.45 13.57
C CYS A 12 -6.03 -30.24 12.71
N GLU A 13 -5.38 -29.11 13.02
CA GLU A 13 -5.55 -27.85 12.29
C GLU A 13 -4.26 -27.54 11.52
N GLN A 14 -4.39 -27.08 10.29
CA GLN A 14 -3.30 -26.57 9.48
C GLN A 14 -3.64 -25.15 9.07
N ILE A 15 -2.71 -24.22 9.33
CA ILE A 15 -2.86 -22.82 8.97
C ILE A 15 -2.04 -22.57 7.71
N GLU A 16 -2.67 -22.02 6.68
CA GLU A 16 -2.03 -21.68 5.41
C GLU A 16 -2.38 -20.24 5.01
N LEU A 17 -1.47 -19.57 4.33
CA LEU A 17 -1.70 -18.26 3.74
C LEU A 17 -2.23 -18.43 2.31
N PRO A 18 -3.34 -17.76 1.96
CA PRO A 18 -3.81 -17.79 0.57
C PRO A 18 -2.80 -17.10 -0.35
N ALA A 19 -2.70 -17.56 -1.58
CA ALA A 19 -1.93 -16.86 -2.60
C ALA A 19 -2.45 -15.42 -2.78
N VAL A 20 -1.57 -14.43 -2.65
CA VAL A 20 -1.93 -13.02 -2.80
C VAL A 20 -1.55 -12.56 -4.20
N ALA A 21 -2.55 -12.20 -5.01
CA ALA A 21 -2.38 -11.64 -6.34
C ALA A 21 -2.84 -10.18 -6.39
N PRO A 22 -2.17 -9.31 -7.18
CA PRO A 22 -2.62 -7.93 -7.36
C PRO A 22 -3.93 -7.88 -8.14
N ILE A 23 -4.82 -6.99 -7.70
CA ILE A 23 -6.06 -6.69 -8.43
C ILE A 23 -5.79 -5.50 -9.33
N VAL A 24 -5.86 -5.73 -10.65
CA VAL A 24 -5.70 -4.67 -11.67
C VAL A 24 -7.08 -4.23 -12.14
N THR A 25 -7.43 -2.96 -11.87
CA THR A 25 -8.68 -2.36 -12.33
C THR A 25 -8.40 -1.42 -13.50
N GLN A 26 -8.93 -1.74 -14.67
CA GLN A 26 -8.86 -0.89 -15.86
C GLN A 26 -10.06 0.06 -15.93
N HIS A 27 -9.81 1.36 -15.87
CA HIS A 27 -10.83 2.40 -16.05
C HIS A 27 -10.85 2.87 -17.51
N ARG A 28 -11.87 2.50 -18.28
CA ARG A 28 -12.06 2.96 -19.67
C ARG A 28 -12.90 4.23 -19.67
N ARG A 29 -12.35 5.32 -20.19
CA ARG A 29 -13.09 6.57 -20.40
C ARG A 29 -13.70 6.56 -21.79
N LEU A 30 -15.02 6.72 -21.83
CA LEU A 30 -15.74 6.82 -23.08
C LEU A 30 -15.91 8.30 -23.47
N ALA A 31 -15.87 8.55 -24.76
CA ALA A 31 -16.17 9.84 -25.36
C ALA A 31 -17.31 9.68 -26.33
N VAL A 32 -18.26 10.61 -26.32
CA VAL A 32 -19.33 10.74 -27.30
C VAL A 32 -19.21 12.06 -28.06
N ARG A 33 -19.48 12.03 -29.32
CA ARG A 33 -19.58 13.24 -30.16
C ARG A 33 -21.05 13.52 -30.48
N CYS A 34 -21.48 14.75 -30.15
CA CYS A 34 -22.86 15.16 -30.47
C CYS A 34 -23.08 15.19 -32.00
N PRO A 35 -24.07 14.47 -32.55
CA PRO A 35 -24.30 14.45 -33.99
C PRO A 35 -24.79 15.81 -34.53
N ARG A 36 -25.37 16.66 -33.66
CA ARG A 36 -25.92 17.96 -34.06
C ARG A 36 -24.87 19.08 -34.08
N CYS A 37 -23.97 19.16 -33.12
CA CYS A 37 -23.01 20.25 -32.98
C CYS A 37 -21.54 19.81 -33.04
N GLY A 38 -21.24 18.52 -33.16
CA GLY A 38 -19.88 17.99 -33.22
C GLY A 38 -19.12 18.03 -31.88
N THR A 39 -19.68 18.61 -30.84
CA THR A 39 -19.01 18.71 -29.53
C THR A 39 -18.68 17.33 -28.96
N ARG A 40 -17.43 17.15 -28.55
CA ARG A 40 -16.95 15.92 -27.92
C ARG A 40 -17.04 16.02 -26.40
N VAL A 41 -17.80 15.13 -25.79
CA VAL A 41 -17.91 14.98 -24.33
C VAL A 41 -17.17 13.71 -23.92
N VAL A 42 -16.32 13.83 -22.90
CA VAL A 42 -15.52 12.71 -22.38
C VAL A 42 -15.91 12.46 -20.93
N ALA A 43 -16.13 11.21 -20.56
CA ALA A 43 -16.42 10.84 -19.19
C ALA A 43 -15.28 11.26 -18.24
N PRO A 44 -15.57 11.76 -17.02
CA PRO A 44 -14.56 12.14 -16.05
C PRO A 44 -13.75 10.93 -15.59
N VAL A 45 -12.51 11.15 -15.17
CA VAL A 45 -11.72 10.12 -14.50
C VAL A 45 -12.31 9.86 -13.12
N PRO A 46 -12.56 8.61 -12.70
CA PRO A 46 -12.98 8.30 -11.35
C PRO A 46 -12.00 8.88 -10.31
N SER A 47 -12.52 9.39 -9.20
CA SER A 47 -11.69 10.01 -8.15
C SER A 47 -10.57 9.08 -7.64
N ALA A 48 -10.87 7.80 -7.52
CA ALA A 48 -9.91 6.77 -7.09
C ALA A 48 -8.71 6.59 -8.05
N ALA A 49 -8.87 6.97 -9.34
CA ALA A 49 -7.83 6.79 -10.36
C ALA A 49 -7.16 8.11 -10.79
N ARG A 50 -7.51 9.25 -10.16
CA ARG A 50 -7.03 10.57 -10.62
C ARG A 50 -5.57 10.86 -10.29
N SER A 51 -5.10 10.43 -9.14
CA SER A 51 -3.83 10.90 -8.57
C SER A 51 -2.70 9.88 -8.64
N THR A 52 -3.02 8.59 -8.72
CA THR A 52 -2.02 7.51 -8.68
C THR A 52 -2.59 6.24 -9.30
N PRO A 53 -1.77 5.45 -10.00
CA PRO A 53 -2.17 4.13 -10.47
C PRO A 53 -2.26 3.10 -9.34
N PHE A 54 -1.83 3.46 -8.12
CA PHE A 54 -1.74 2.55 -6.99
C PHE A 54 -2.91 2.74 -6.03
N GLY A 55 -3.56 1.63 -5.67
CA GLY A 55 -4.67 1.63 -4.72
C GLY A 55 -4.22 1.84 -3.27
N PRO A 56 -5.17 2.17 -2.37
CA PRO A 56 -4.86 2.51 -0.97
C PRO A 56 -4.21 1.35 -0.19
N ARG A 57 -4.54 0.10 -0.51
CA ARG A 57 -3.92 -1.06 0.15
C ARG A 57 -2.44 -1.19 -0.20
N LEU A 58 -2.06 -0.96 -1.47
CA LEU A 58 -0.66 -0.98 -1.87
C LEU A 58 0.12 0.17 -1.21
N HIS A 59 -0.48 1.36 -1.10
CA HIS A 59 0.11 2.46 -0.33
C HIS A 59 0.35 2.07 1.13
N ALA A 60 -0.61 1.43 1.79
CA ALA A 60 -0.50 1.00 3.19
C ALA A 60 0.61 -0.04 3.38
N VAL A 61 0.63 -1.09 2.55
CA VAL A 61 1.65 -2.16 2.61
C VAL A 61 3.04 -1.61 2.35
N ALA A 62 3.24 -0.83 1.28
CA ALA A 62 4.55 -0.26 0.96
C ALA A 62 5.04 0.70 2.05
N THR A 63 4.14 1.51 2.62
CA THR A 63 4.48 2.40 3.74
C THR A 63 4.86 1.61 4.98
N TYR A 64 4.10 0.58 5.34
CA TYR A 64 4.39 -0.29 6.48
C TYR A 64 5.76 -0.95 6.33
N LEU A 65 6.03 -1.57 5.19
CA LEU A 65 7.29 -2.24 4.92
C LEU A 65 8.49 -1.27 4.92
N LYS A 66 8.30 -0.05 4.39
CA LYS A 66 9.38 0.96 4.34
C LYS A 66 9.65 1.59 5.69
N THR A 67 8.59 1.98 6.44
CA THR A 67 8.75 2.76 7.66
C THR A 67 8.86 1.89 8.90
N PHE A 68 7.93 0.96 9.09
CA PHE A 68 7.90 0.12 10.28
C PHE A 68 8.90 -1.02 10.22
N GLN A 69 9.02 -1.68 9.05
CA GLN A 69 10.00 -2.76 8.83
C GLN A 69 11.36 -2.25 8.37
N ALA A 70 11.53 -0.93 8.19
CA ALA A 70 12.78 -0.25 7.81
C ALA A 70 13.48 -0.84 6.57
N LEU A 71 12.72 -1.39 5.59
CA LEU A 71 13.32 -1.96 4.39
C LEU A 71 13.98 -0.88 3.53
N SER A 72 15.17 -1.18 2.96
CA SER A 72 15.73 -0.36 1.90
C SER A 72 14.81 -0.36 0.67
N TYR A 73 15.00 0.59 -0.27
CA TYR A 73 14.19 0.60 -1.49
C TYR A 73 14.36 -0.67 -2.32
N GLU A 74 15.57 -1.21 -2.39
CA GLU A 74 15.87 -2.45 -3.10
C GLU A 74 15.15 -3.64 -2.47
N ARG A 75 15.23 -3.77 -1.14
CA ARG A 75 14.53 -4.84 -0.42
C ARG A 75 13.01 -4.70 -0.52
N LEU A 76 12.50 -3.46 -0.54
CA LEU A 76 11.07 -3.21 -0.74
C LEU A 76 10.62 -3.64 -2.14
N GLN A 77 11.43 -3.36 -3.18
CA GLN A 77 11.15 -3.83 -4.54
C GLN A 77 11.13 -5.35 -4.61
N ALA A 78 12.14 -6.00 -4.03
CA ALA A 78 12.20 -7.47 -3.97
C ALA A 78 10.99 -8.04 -3.24
N ALA A 79 10.66 -7.54 -2.04
CA ALA A 79 9.51 -8.01 -1.26
C ALA A 79 8.19 -7.85 -2.02
N LEU A 80 7.96 -6.73 -2.73
CA LEU A 80 6.75 -6.52 -3.52
C LEU A 80 6.69 -7.44 -4.75
N SER A 81 7.84 -7.73 -5.36
CA SER A 81 7.95 -8.69 -6.46
C SER A 81 7.68 -10.12 -6.00
N ASP A 82 8.35 -10.55 -4.94
CA ASP A 82 8.33 -11.92 -4.48
C ASP A 82 6.99 -12.31 -3.84
N LEU A 83 6.42 -11.41 -3.02
CA LEU A 83 5.19 -11.69 -2.29
C LEU A 83 3.92 -11.42 -3.11
N PHE A 84 3.97 -10.46 -4.03
CA PHE A 84 2.78 -9.98 -4.73
C PHE A 84 2.90 -9.97 -6.26
N GLY A 85 4.04 -10.38 -6.82
CA GLY A 85 4.28 -10.30 -8.26
C GLY A 85 4.28 -8.86 -8.83
N LEU A 86 4.58 -7.85 -7.99
CA LEU A 86 4.54 -6.43 -8.36
C LEU A 86 5.93 -5.88 -8.62
N THR A 87 6.25 -5.62 -9.88
CA THR A 87 7.50 -4.96 -10.26
C THR A 87 7.31 -3.44 -10.30
N LEU A 88 7.89 -2.74 -9.33
CA LEU A 88 7.85 -1.28 -9.21
C LEU A 88 9.25 -0.69 -9.27
N SER A 89 9.42 0.45 -9.97
CA SER A 89 10.69 1.17 -9.94
C SER A 89 10.90 1.89 -8.61
N GLN A 90 12.16 2.17 -8.23
CA GLN A 90 12.46 2.95 -7.02
C GLN A 90 11.80 4.32 -7.06
N GLY A 91 11.82 5.01 -8.21
CA GLY A 91 11.12 6.28 -8.38
C GLY A 91 9.60 6.17 -8.18
N GLY A 92 9.00 5.07 -8.63
CA GLY A 92 7.59 4.75 -8.38
C GLY A 92 7.30 4.59 -6.89
N LEU A 93 8.15 3.86 -6.17
CA LEU A 93 8.05 3.67 -4.72
C LEU A 93 8.26 4.98 -3.96
N MET A 94 9.25 5.80 -4.33
CA MET A 94 9.46 7.12 -3.73
C MET A 94 8.23 8.02 -3.88
N ASN A 95 7.63 8.05 -5.07
CA ASN A 95 6.42 8.85 -5.32
C ASN A 95 5.22 8.32 -4.53
N LEU A 96 5.09 6.99 -4.40
CA LEU A 96 4.06 6.36 -3.59
C LEU A 96 4.18 6.79 -2.12
N LEU A 97 5.39 6.70 -1.55
CA LEU A 97 5.66 7.07 -0.16
C LEU A 97 5.52 8.57 0.10
N ARG A 98 5.95 9.43 -0.85
CA ARG A 98 5.77 10.89 -0.74
C ARG A 98 4.30 11.25 -0.60
N ARG A 99 3.39 10.59 -1.31
CA ARG A 99 1.94 10.79 -1.20
C ARG A 99 1.37 10.31 0.13
N ALA A 100 1.99 9.29 0.75
CA ALA A 100 1.61 8.85 2.09
C ALA A 100 2.02 9.87 3.17
N GLN A 101 3.10 10.62 2.96
CA GLN A 101 3.65 11.58 3.92
C GLN A 101 2.61 12.61 4.40
N ASP A 102 1.76 13.10 3.51
CA ASP A 102 0.74 14.12 3.86
C ASP A 102 -0.26 13.59 4.90
N ARG A 103 -0.55 12.29 4.88
CA ARG A 103 -1.44 11.66 5.86
C ARG A 103 -0.83 11.56 7.25
N PHE A 104 0.50 11.49 7.34
CA PHE A 104 1.23 11.41 8.61
C PHE A 104 1.63 12.78 9.17
N ARG A 105 1.48 13.85 8.38
CA ARG A 105 1.90 15.20 8.80
C ARG A 105 1.22 15.64 10.09
N ALA A 106 -0.09 15.48 10.20
CA ALA A 106 -0.84 15.85 11.41
C ALA A 106 -0.35 15.07 12.64
N GLY A 107 -0.10 13.77 12.51
CA GLY A 107 0.45 12.93 13.59
C GLY A 107 1.85 13.37 14.01
N ARG A 108 2.72 13.67 13.04
CA ARG A 108 4.06 14.21 13.29
C ARG A 108 3.99 15.55 14.04
N ASP A 109 3.14 16.45 13.60
CA ASP A 109 3.02 17.78 14.19
C ASP A 109 2.46 17.70 15.61
N ALA A 110 1.52 16.78 15.87
CA ALA A 110 1.02 16.49 17.21
C ALA A 110 2.12 15.91 18.11
N ALA A 111 2.92 14.97 17.61
CA ALA A 111 4.07 14.41 18.36
C ALA A 111 5.10 15.47 18.70
N ILE A 112 5.46 16.35 17.75
CA ILE A 112 6.38 17.47 17.99
C ILE A 112 5.79 18.42 19.05
N ALA A 113 4.50 18.72 18.99
CA ALA A 113 3.86 19.58 19.99
C ALA A 113 3.88 18.97 21.40
N THR A 114 3.75 17.65 21.50
CA THR A 114 3.87 16.91 22.78
C THR A 114 5.29 16.95 23.31
N LEU A 115 6.30 16.66 22.46
CA LEU A 115 7.71 16.72 22.84
C LEU A 115 8.13 18.10 23.35
N ARG A 116 7.65 19.18 22.72
CA ARG A 116 7.97 20.56 23.13
C ARG A 116 7.40 20.94 24.51
N LYS A 117 6.42 20.20 25.01
CA LYS A 117 5.79 20.42 26.32
C LYS A 117 6.35 19.49 27.41
N ALA A 118 7.16 18.52 27.04
CA ALA A 118 7.71 17.55 27.98
C ALA A 118 8.80 18.20 28.83
N GLU A 119 8.79 17.95 30.12
CA GLU A 119 9.84 18.43 31.08
C GLU A 119 11.17 17.73 30.84
N VAL A 120 11.13 16.46 30.40
CA VAL A 120 12.31 15.64 30.13
C VAL A 120 12.13 14.96 28.74
N VAL A 121 13.15 15.10 27.92
CA VAL A 121 13.24 14.41 26.61
C VAL A 121 14.53 13.62 26.56
N ALA A 122 14.44 12.30 26.37
CA ALA A 122 15.60 11.47 26.10
C ALA A 122 15.89 11.48 24.60
N CYS A 123 17.15 11.75 24.23
CA CYS A 123 17.64 11.72 22.88
C CYS A 123 18.70 10.63 22.73
N ASP A 124 18.65 9.90 21.63
CA ASP A 124 19.69 8.97 21.21
C ASP A 124 20.33 9.49 19.93
N GLU A 125 21.66 9.38 19.82
CA GLU A 125 22.41 9.86 18.66
C GLU A 125 22.66 8.70 17.70
N THR A 126 22.18 8.84 16.46
CA THR A 126 22.53 7.92 15.38
C THR A 126 23.57 8.57 14.49
N GLY A 127 24.76 7.97 14.41
CA GLY A 127 25.83 8.44 13.53
C GLY A 127 25.43 8.29 12.06
N VAL A 128 25.52 9.39 11.29
CA VAL A 128 25.38 9.38 9.83
C VAL A 128 26.77 9.46 9.22
N ARG A 129 27.18 8.43 8.47
CA ARG A 129 28.37 8.53 7.60
C ARG A 129 27.99 9.35 6.38
N ILE A 130 28.65 10.47 6.20
CA ILE A 130 28.64 11.25 4.94
C ILE A 130 29.94 10.89 4.23
N GLU A 131 29.85 10.21 3.07
CA GLU A 131 30.95 9.98 2.15
C GLU A 131 31.07 11.14 1.19
#